data_44eaa8d056ab18420267bce6aa65cb8a
#
_entry.id   44eaa8d056ab18420267bce6aa65cb8a
#
_cell.length_a   1.000
_cell.length_b   1.000
_cell.length_c   1.000
_cell.angle_alpha   90.00
_cell.angle_beta   90.00
_cell.angle_gamma   90.00
#
_symmetry.space_group_name_H-M   'P 1'
#
loop_
_entity.id
_entity.type
_entity.pdbx_description
1 polymer ?
#
loop_
_entity_poly.entity_id
_entity_poly.type
_entity_poly.pdbx_seq_one_letter_code
_entity_poly.pdbx_strand_id
1 'polypeptide(L)'
;MRLGRIASPDGVAFVVIEGDPNSDAVCKEIAEQYLSRNPTFTGRSWPLADVRLLAPILASKVICMGKNYAAHAREMGSEPPEDPVIFLKPNTAIIGPNIPIQLPADANPVHHEGELAVVIERPCKDVPAAKAKDFILGYTIANDVSARDQQKKDGQWMRAKGHDTFCPVGPWIETAVDPADLDIRTE
;
A
#
# COMPACT_ATOMS: atom_id res chain seq x y z
N MET A 1 7.03 13.00 6.79
CA MET A 1 7.96 12.90 5.63
C MET A 1 7.32 11.95 4.63
N ARG A 2 7.30 12.32 3.36
CA ARG A 2 6.76 11.48 2.28
C ARG A 2 7.90 10.72 1.62
N LEU A 3 7.84 9.40 1.69
CA LEU A 3 8.83 8.51 1.09
C LEU A 3 8.22 7.81 -0.13
N GLY A 4 8.93 7.80 -1.24
CA GLY A 4 8.41 7.23 -2.48
C GLY A 4 9.45 6.56 -3.35
N ARG A 5 8.96 5.98 -4.45
CA ARG A 5 9.77 5.48 -5.56
C ARG A 5 9.27 6.12 -6.86
N ILE A 6 10.20 6.48 -7.69
CA ILE A 6 9.91 7.13 -8.98
C ILE A 6 10.63 6.43 -10.13
N ALA A 7 10.06 6.55 -11.33
CA ALA A 7 10.78 6.40 -12.57
C ALA A 7 11.06 7.81 -13.11
N SER A 8 12.34 8.18 -13.14
CA SER A 8 12.86 9.42 -13.68
C SER A 8 13.55 9.17 -15.04
N PRO A 9 13.96 10.23 -15.78
CA PRO A 9 14.78 10.08 -16.97
C PRO A 9 16.10 9.34 -16.72
N ASP A 10 16.62 9.40 -15.48
CA ASP A 10 17.89 8.77 -15.10
C ASP A 10 17.71 7.35 -14.53
N GLY A 11 16.48 6.84 -14.48
CA GLY A 11 16.16 5.52 -13.97
C GLY A 11 15.25 5.51 -12.77
N VAL A 12 15.20 4.37 -12.05
CA VAL A 12 14.38 4.21 -10.85
C VAL A 12 15.15 4.71 -9.64
N ALA A 13 14.49 5.54 -8.81
CA ALA A 13 15.07 6.08 -7.59
C ALA A 13 14.10 5.97 -6.39
N PHE A 14 14.64 5.82 -5.19
CA PHE A 14 13.95 6.11 -3.95
C PHE A 14 14.11 7.58 -3.60
N VAL A 15 13.05 8.20 -3.11
CA VAL A 15 13.00 9.66 -2.93
C VAL A 15 12.28 10.05 -1.65
N VAL A 16 12.63 11.24 -1.15
CA VAL A 16 11.78 12.04 -0.27
C VAL A 16 11.05 13.06 -1.13
N ILE A 17 9.75 13.18 -0.95
CA ILE A 17 8.90 14.14 -1.67
C ILE A 17 8.62 15.32 -0.73
N GLU A 18 9.10 16.51 -1.10
CA GLU A 18 8.91 17.76 -0.36
C GLU A 18 8.06 18.74 -1.16
N GLY A 19 7.40 19.67 -0.47
CA GLY A 19 6.49 20.64 -1.09
C GLY A 19 5.04 20.17 -1.17
N ASP A 20 4.21 20.92 -1.87
CA ASP A 20 2.80 20.58 -2.11
C ASP A 20 2.68 19.68 -3.36
N PRO A 21 2.17 18.45 -3.21
CA PRO A 21 2.01 17.54 -4.34
C PRO A 21 1.13 18.06 -5.49
N ASN A 22 0.28 19.04 -5.20
CA ASN A 22 -0.62 19.61 -6.21
C ASN A 22 0.00 20.84 -6.95
N SER A 23 1.21 21.27 -6.57
CA SER A 23 1.81 22.48 -7.15
C SER A 23 3.31 22.37 -7.41
N ASP A 24 4.11 22.32 -6.34
CA ASP A 24 5.56 22.54 -6.40
C ASP A 24 6.42 21.45 -5.79
N ALA A 25 5.85 20.25 -5.60
CA ALA A 25 6.58 19.17 -4.97
C ALA A 25 7.81 18.74 -5.77
N VAL A 26 8.88 18.45 -5.03
CA VAL A 26 10.17 17.98 -5.55
C VAL A 26 10.51 16.62 -4.96
N CYS A 27 10.91 15.71 -5.82
CA CYS A 27 11.43 14.39 -5.47
C CYS A 27 12.94 14.48 -5.28
N LYS A 28 13.42 14.38 -4.03
CA LYS A 28 14.86 14.37 -3.70
C LYS A 28 15.34 12.95 -3.55
N GLU A 29 16.32 12.54 -4.35
CA GLU A 29 16.86 11.20 -4.31
C GLU A 29 17.59 10.90 -3.02
N ILE A 30 17.40 9.68 -2.53
CA ILE A 30 18.15 9.12 -1.41
C ILE A 30 19.14 8.06 -1.89
N ALA A 31 20.28 7.96 -1.22
CA ALA A 31 21.36 7.04 -1.59
C ALA A 31 21.03 5.58 -1.28
N GLU A 32 20.20 5.35 -0.29
CA GLU A 32 19.76 4.03 0.13
C GLU A 32 18.82 3.40 -0.92
N GLN A 33 18.99 2.10 -1.14
CA GLN A 33 18.08 1.31 -2.01
C GLN A 33 16.86 0.76 -1.25
N TYR A 34 16.51 1.38 -0.14
CA TYR A 34 15.36 1.09 0.69
C TYR A 34 14.90 2.36 1.41
N LEU A 35 13.67 2.38 1.86
CA LEU A 35 13.11 3.52 2.57
C LEU A 35 13.57 3.55 4.02
N SER A 36 13.96 4.73 4.49
CA SER A 36 14.49 4.96 5.84
C SER A 36 13.92 6.26 6.44
N ARG A 37 13.79 6.30 7.77
CA ARG A 37 13.44 7.53 8.48
C ARG A 37 14.58 8.56 8.49
N ASN A 38 15.81 8.12 8.23
CA ASN A 38 17.01 8.95 8.21
C ASN A 38 17.73 8.79 6.86
N PRO A 39 17.16 9.31 5.76
CA PRO A 39 17.72 9.15 4.43
C PRO A 39 18.97 10.02 4.22
N THR A 40 19.91 9.51 3.44
CA THR A 40 21.07 10.27 2.94
C THR A 40 20.75 10.80 1.54
N PHE A 41 20.79 12.11 1.34
CA PHE A 41 20.50 12.69 0.03
C PHE A 41 21.71 12.63 -0.90
N THR A 42 21.47 12.26 -2.17
CA THR A 42 22.51 12.24 -3.22
C THR A 42 22.78 13.61 -3.82
N GLY A 43 21.87 14.56 -3.64
CA GLY A 43 21.87 15.87 -4.29
C GLY A 43 21.09 15.93 -5.60
N ARG A 44 20.67 14.79 -6.18
CA ARG A 44 19.78 14.75 -7.35
C ARG A 44 18.32 14.99 -6.95
N SER A 45 17.61 15.71 -7.82
CA SER A 45 16.18 15.98 -7.59
C SER A 45 15.44 16.21 -8.90
N TRP A 46 14.12 15.98 -8.87
CA TRP A 46 13.23 16.18 -10.01
C TRP A 46 11.90 16.79 -9.52
N PRO A 47 11.28 17.69 -10.29
CA PRO A 47 9.89 18.05 -10.03
C PRO A 47 9.00 16.80 -10.02
N LEU A 48 8.02 16.72 -9.12
CA LEU A 48 7.10 15.59 -9.07
C LEU A 48 6.30 15.44 -10.38
N ALA A 49 6.02 16.54 -11.04
CA ALA A 49 5.30 16.57 -12.32
C ALA A 49 6.08 15.92 -13.48
N ASP A 50 7.41 15.84 -13.39
CA ASP A 50 8.28 15.33 -14.45
C ASP A 50 8.65 13.86 -14.29
N VAL A 51 8.14 13.21 -13.26
CA VAL A 51 8.45 11.80 -12.95
C VAL A 51 7.18 10.96 -12.80
N ARG A 52 7.30 9.66 -12.96
CA ARG A 52 6.22 8.73 -12.70
C ARG A 52 6.38 8.07 -11.34
N LEU A 53 5.38 8.21 -10.47
CA LEU A 53 5.33 7.47 -9.21
C LEU A 53 5.21 5.97 -9.46
N LEU A 54 5.95 5.20 -8.71
CA LEU A 54 5.89 3.74 -8.65
C LEU A 54 5.25 3.30 -7.33
N ALA A 55 4.92 2.02 -7.18
CA ALA A 55 4.60 1.49 -5.85
C ALA A 55 5.74 1.87 -4.88
N PRO A 56 5.44 2.53 -3.76
CA PRO A 56 6.47 3.15 -2.93
C PRO A 56 7.38 2.13 -2.24
N ILE A 57 6.96 0.87 -2.20
CA ILE A 57 7.69 -0.21 -1.55
C ILE A 57 7.85 -1.42 -2.46
N LEU A 58 9.00 -2.11 -2.33
CA LEU A 58 9.25 -3.44 -2.88
C LEU A 58 8.94 -4.48 -1.79
N ALA A 59 7.67 -4.72 -1.53
CA ALA A 59 7.26 -5.64 -0.48
C ALA A 59 7.59 -7.09 -0.82
N SER A 60 8.16 -7.82 0.12
CA SER A 60 8.36 -9.29 0.00
C SER A 60 7.06 -10.06 0.20
N LYS A 61 6.11 -9.49 0.94
CA LYS A 61 4.78 -10.03 1.20
C LYS A 61 3.79 -8.91 1.53
N VAL A 62 2.53 -9.14 1.26
CA VAL A 62 1.41 -8.29 1.66
C VAL A 62 0.51 -9.12 2.56
N ILE A 63 0.40 -8.73 3.83
CA ILE A 63 -0.43 -9.38 4.83
C ILE A 63 -1.68 -8.53 5.00
N CYS A 64 -2.85 -9.10 4.77
CA CYS A 64 -4.12 -8.41 4.81
C CYS A 64 -5.00 -8.92 5.95
N MET A 65 -5.87 -8.03 6.45
CA MET A 65 -6.82 -8.31 7.54
C MET A 65 -8.23 -8.26 6.99
N GLY A 66 -8.85 -9.42 6.81
CA GLY A 66 -10.24 -9.52 6.34
C GLY A 66 -11.23 -9.05 7.39
N LYS A 67 -12.32 -8.39 6.92
CA LYS A 67 -13.42 -7.88 7.76
C LYS A 67 -12.95 -6.92 8.87
N ASN A 68 -11.87 -6.18 8.62
CA ASN A 68 -11.23 -5.31 9.63
C ASN A 68 -11.98 -3.99 9.84
N TYR A 69 -12.79 -3.56 8.87
CA TYR A 69 -13.64 -2.37 8.99
C TYR A 69 -15.03 -2.78 9.45
N ALA A 70 -15.40 -2.38 10.69
CA ALA A 70 -16.64 -2.81 11.32
C ALA A 70 -17.91 -2.45 10.51
N ALA A 71 -17.94 -1.28 9.87
CA ALA A 71 -19.04 -0.89 9.01
C ALA A 71 -19.18 -1.83 7.81
N HIS A 72 -18.07 -2.13 7.13
CA HIS A 72 -18.04 -3.05 5.99
C HIS A 72 -18.42 -4.49 6.39
N ALA A 73 -17.96 -4.97 7.56
CA ALA A 73 -18.36 -6.30 8.06
C ALA A 73 -19.89 -6.40 8.23
N ARG A 74 -20.52 -5.37 8.79
CA ARG A 74 -21.99 -5.32 8.96
C ARG A 74 -22.74 -5.21 7.63
N GLU A 75 -22.24 -4.42 6.69
CA GLU A 75 -22.76 -4.34 5.31
C GLU A 75 -22.78 -5.71 4.63
N MET A 76 -21.75 -6.52 4.87
CA MET A 76 -21.64 -7.90 4.37
C MET A 76 -22.43 -8.93 5.22
N GLY A 77 -23.25 -8.48 6.17
CA GLY A 77 -24.11 -9.32 7.00
C GLY A 77 -23.37 -10.09 8.09
N SER A 78 -22.20 -9.60 8.54
CA SER A 78 -21.43 -10.24 9.62
C SER A 78 -20.97 -9.21 10.65
N GLU A 79 -20.73 -9.66 11.88
CA GLU A 79 -20.00 -8.86 12.86
C GLU A 79 -18.48 -8.96 12.64
N PRO A 80 -17.71 -7.95 13.10
CA PRO A 80 -16.25 -8.05 13.10
C PRO A 80 -15.80 -9.31 13.84
N PRO A 81 -14.85 -10.07 13.29
CA PRO A 81 -14.36 -11.29 13.94
C PRO A 81 -13.59 -10.95 15.23
N GLU A 82 -13.66 -11.83 16.21
CA GLU A 82 -12.91 -11.71 17.48
C GLU A 82 -11.40 -11.82 17.22
N ASP A 83 -11.01 -12.80 16.40
CA ASP A 83 -9.64 -12.99 15.94
C ASP A 83 -9.44 -12.43 14.53
N PRO A 84 -8.27 -11.84 14.21
CA PRO A 84 -7.99 -11.35 12.87
C PRO A 84 -8.07 -12.44 11.80
N VAL A 85 -8.85 -12.21 10.75
CA VAL A 85 -8.86 -13.06 9.55
C VAL A 85 -7.71 -12.66 8.66
N ILE A 86 -6.62 -13.43 8.69
CA ILE A 86 -5.39 -13.11 7.98
C ILE A 86 -5.35 -13.83 6.63
N PHE A 87 -5.01 -13.10 5.57
CA PHE A 87 -4.69 -13.66 4.27
C PHE A 87 -3.51 -12.94 3.62
N LEU A 88 -3.00 -13.48 2.53
CA LEU A 88 -1.85 -12.93 1.82
C LEU A 88 -2.25 -12.56 0.39
N LYS A 89 -1.70 -11.45 -0.09
CA LYS A 89 -1.61 -11.15 -1.53
C LYS A 89 -0.15 -11.36 -1.98
N PRO A 90 0.08 -11.95 -3.16
CA PRO A 90 1.44 -12.08 -3.68
C PRO A 90 2.02 -10.70 -4.01
N ASN A 91 3.34 -10.58 -3.93
CA ASN A 91 4.01 -9.33 -4.31
C ASN A 91 3.86 -8.98 -5.80
N THR A 92 3.59 -9.97 -6.65
CA THR A 92 3.28 -9.77 -8.09
C THR A 92 1.96 -9.05 -8.34
N ALA A 93 1.05 -9.02 -7.35
CA ALA A 93 -0.18 -8.26 -7.44
C ALA A 93 0.02 -6.74 -7.27
N ILE A 94 1.18 -6.31 -6.74
CA ILE A 94 1.44 -4.91 -6.42
C ILE A 94 1.67 -4.10 -7.70
N ILE A 95 0.92 -2.99 -7.82
CA ILE A 95 1.12 -1.96 -8.82
C ILE A 95 1.19 -0.58 -8.16
N GLY A 96 1.81 0.36 -8.86
CA GLY A 96 1.88 1.76 -8.43
C GLY A 96 0.67 2.59 -8.85
N PRO A 97 0.68 3.89 -8.51
CA PRO A 97 -0.36 4.82 -8.89
C PRO A 97 -0.56 4.90 -10.42
N ASN A 98 -1.80 5.11 -10.84
CA ASN A 98 -2.18 5.32 -12.25
C ASN A 98 -1.86 4.14 -13.19
N ILE A 99 -1.64 2.94 -12.64
CA ILE A 99 -1.53 1.72 -13.43
C ILE A 99 -2.91 1.04 -13.50
N PRO A 100 -3.40 0.68 -14.70
CA PRO A 100 -4.70 0.01 -14.84
C PRO A 100 -4.73 -1.34 -14.12
N ILE A 101 -5.84 -1.62 -13.42
CA ILE A 101 -6.13 -2.93 -12.87
C ILE A 101 -6.64 -3.82 -14.00
N GLN A 102 -6.02 -4.97 -14.19
CA GLN A 102 -6.40 -5.95 -15.20
C GLN A 102 -7.41 -6.93 -14.62
N LEU A 103 -8.65 -6.88 -15.11
CA LEU A 103 -9.69 -7.79 -14.64
C LEU A 103 -9.59 -9.13 -15.36
N PRO A 104 -9.50 -10.27 -14.62
CA PRO A 104 -9.56 -11.59 -15.22
C PRO A 104 -10.90 -11.83 -15.90
N ALA A 105 -10.88 -12.51 -17.04
CA ALA A 105 -12.09 -12.77 -17.82
C ALA A 105 -13.13 -13.67 -17.10
N ASP A 106 -12.66 -14.45 -16.13
CA ASP A 106 -13.44 -15.41 -15.31
C ASP A 106 -13.78 -14.87 -13.91
N ALA A 107 -13.61 -13.56 -13.66
CA ALA A 107 -13.90 -12.94 -12.38
C ALA A 107 -15.02 -11.90 -12.49
N ASN A 108 -16.16 -12.13 -11.82
CA ASN A 108 -17.30 -11.20 -11.83
C ASN A 108 -18.26 -11.46 -10.64
N PRO A 109 -18.58 -10.46 -9.80
CA PRO A 109 -18.08 -9.09 -9.85
C PRO A 109 -16.68 -8.92 -9.23
N VAL A 110 -15.96 -7.90 -9.68
CA VAL A 110 -14.72 -7.44 -9.05
C VAL A 110 -14.98 -6.12 -8.35
N HIS A 111 -14.63 -6.05 -7.07
CA HIS A 111 -14.80 -4.85 -6.25
C HIS A 111 -13.45 -4.24 -5.85
N HIS A 112 -13.43 -2.93 -5.69
CA HIS A 112 -12.36 -2.22 -5.01
C HIS A 112 -12.59 -2.24 -3.49
N GLU A 113 -11.53 -2.12 -2.72
CA GLU A 113 -11.52 -1.97 -1.25
C GLU A 113 -10.38 -1.03 -0.88
N GLY A 114 -10.67 0.28 -0.75
CA GLY A 114 -9.68 1.27 -0.31
C GLY A 114 -9.36 1.08 1.17
N GLU A 115 -8.09 0.90 1.49
CA GLU A 115 -7.63 0.53 2.82
C GLU A 115 -6.40 1.30 3.27
N LEU A 116 -6.25 1.48 4.59
CA LEU A 116 -5.02 1.93 5.19
C LEU A 116 -3.98 0.80 5.17
N ALA A 117 -2.83 1.06 4.56
CA ALA A 117 -1.71 0.15 4.56
C ALA A 117 -0.62 0.60 5.52
N VAL A 118 -0.19 -0.31 6.39
CA VAL A 118 0.91 -0.12 7.33
C VAL A 118 2.20 -0.67 6.73
N VAL A 119 3.24 0.15 6.66
CA VAL A 119 4.54 -0.26 6.13
C VAL A 119 5.50 -0.57 7.28
N ILE A 120 5.98 -1.80 7.33
CA ILE A 120 6.94 -2.26 8.33
C ILE A 120 8.36 -1.87 7.91
N GLU A 121 9.10 -1.21 8.81
CA GLU A 121 10.42 -0.63 8.54
C GLU A 121 11.55 -1.67 8.50
N ARG A 122 11.47 -2.68 9.37
CA ARG A 122 12.56 -3.64 9.58
C ARG A 122 12.04 -5.02 9.95
N PRO A 123 12.82 -6.08 9.73
CA PRO A 123 12.44 -7.42 10.16
C PRO A 123 12.06 -7.46 11.63
N CYS A 124 10.95 -8.13 11.95
CA CYS A 124 10.48 -8.27 13.32
C CYS A 124 9.79 -9.63 13.50
N LYS A 125 9.84 -10.14 14.75
CA LYS A 125 9.18 -11.37 15.16
C LYS A 125 8.82 -11.28 16.64
N ASP A 126 7.65 -11.80 17.00
CA ASP A 126 7.18 -11.90 18.39
C ASP A 126 7.21 -10.53 19.12
N VAL A 127 6.85 -9.47 18.41
CA VAL A 127 6.86 -8.11 18.93
C VAL A 127 5.69 -7.91 19.89
N PRO A 128 5.91 -7.52 21.16
CA PRO A 128 4.82 -7.16 22.06
C PRO A 128 3.97 -6.01 21.49
N ALA A 129 2.66 -6.06 21.66
CA ALA A 129 1.72 -5.07 21.12
C ALA A 129 2.11 -3.62 21.50
N ALA A 130 2.58 -3.40 22.72
CA ALA A 130 3.02 -2.08 23.20
C ALA A 130 4.23 -1.51 22.43
N LYS A 131 4.99 -2.37 21.69
CA LYS A 131 6.15 -1.98 20.89
C LYS A 131 5.91 -2.07 19.40
N ALA A 132 4.71 -2.44 18.95
CA ALA A 132 4.42 -2.61 17.53
C ALA A 132 4.68 -1.33 16.71
N LYS A 133 4.35 -0.17 17.26
CA LYS A 133 4.56 1.15 16.62
C LYS A 133 6.04 1.44 16.32
N ASP A 134 6.99 0.87 17.07
CA ASP A 134 8.42 1.08 16.87
C ASP A 134 8.96 0.42 15.59
N PHE A 135 8.16 -0.45 14.97
CA PHE A 135 8.49 -1.17 13.74
C PHE A 135 7.75 -0.62 12.50
N ILE A 136 6.90 0.38 12.67
CA ILE A 136 6.16 0.97 11.57
C ILE A 136 6.98 2.10 10.96
N LEU A 137 7.27 2.02 9.65
CA LEU A 137 7.89 3.12 8.89
C LEU A 137 6.90 4.26 8.71
N GLY A 138 5.68 3.94 8.34
CA GLY A 138 4.62 4.89 8.02
C GLY A 138 3.42 4.20 7.41
N TYR A 139 2.57 4.99 6.78
CA TYR A 139 1.29 4.56 6.25
C TYR A 139 1.13 4.99 4.79
N THR A 140 0.38 4.21 4.06
CA THR A 140 0.01 4.51 2.68
C THR A 140 -1.40 3.98 2.41
N ILE A 141 -1.88 4.15 1.18
CA ILE A 141 -3.16 3.60 0.75
C ILE A 141 -2.89 2.31 -0.03
N ALA A 142 -3.71 1.30 0.19
CA ALA A 142 -3.80 0.12 -0.66
C ALA A 142 -5.22 -0.06 -1.16
N ASN A 143 -5.37 -0.73 -2.30
CA ASN A 143 -6.65 -1.18 -2.80
C ASN A 143 -6.64 -2.72 -2.81
N ASP A 144 -7.41 -3.35 -1.90
CA ASP A 144 -7.57 -4.80 -1.83
C ASP A 144 -8.61 -5.27 -2.84
N VAL A 145 -8.25 -5.21 -4.13
CA VAL A 145 -9.12 -5.62 -5.23
C VAL A 145 -9.53 -7.08 -5.07
N SER A 146 -10.83 -7.35 -5.20
CA SER A 146 -11.45 -8.62 -4.84
C SER A 146 -12.41 -9.15 -5.89
N ALA A 147 -12.15 -10.36 -6.41
CA ALA A 147 -13.08 -11.12 -7.24
C ALA A 147 -14.08 -11.88 -6.35
N ARG A 148 -15.30 -11.35 -6.21
CA ARG A 148 -16.25 -11.80 -5.19
C ARG A 148 -16.81 -13.20 -5.43
N ASP A 149 -16.99 -13.58 -6.68
CA ASP A 149 -17.41 -14.93 -7.06
C ASP A 149 -16.37 -15.98 -6.68
N GLN A 150 -15.09 -15.69 -6.97
CA GLN A 150 -13.97 -16.56 -6.61
C GLN A 150 -13.78 -16.61 -5.08
N GLN A 151 -13.92 -15.48 -4.38
CA GLN A 151 -13.84 -15.41 -2.93
C GLN A 151 -14.86 -16.31 -2.24
N LYS A 152 -16.10 -16.36 -2.76
CA LYS A 152 -17.16 -17.23 -2.24
C LYS A 152 -16.93 -18.70 -2.58
N LYS A 153 -16.45 -18.98 -3.80
CA LYS A 153 -16.30 -20.34 -4.32
C LYS A 153 -15.15 -21.11 -3.67
N ASP A 154 -14.00 -20.43 -3.46
CA ASP A 154 -12.76 -21.12 -3.14
C ASP A 154 -12.57 -21.37 -1.63
N GLY A 155 -13.26 -20.63 -0.76
CA GLY A 155 -13.04 -20.68 0.70
C GLY A 155 -11.68 -20.13 1.14
N GLN A 156 -10.65 -20.21 0.30
CA GLN A 156 -9.34 -19.57 0.48
C GLN A 156 -9.27 -18.32 -0.43
N TRP A 157 -8.97 -17.16 0.12
CA TRP A 157 -9.10 -15.89 -0.60
C TRP A 157 -7.92 -15.56 -1.53
N MET A 158 -6.84 -16.34 -1.49
CA MET A 158 -5.61 -16.02 -2.20
C MET A 158 -5.82 -15.81 -3.71
N ARG A 159 -6.58 -16.66 -4.39
CA ARG A 159 -6.87 -16.48 -5.82
C ARG A 159 -7.73 -15.25 -6.07
N ALA A 160 -8.82 -15.11 -5.32
CA ALA A 160 -9.77 -14.01 -5.47
C ALA A 160 -9.15 -12.62 -5.27
N LYS A 161 -8.09 -12.54 -4.47
CA LYS A 161 -7.42 -11.30 -4.06
C LYS A 161 -5.98 -11.18 -4.59
N GLY A 162 -5.44 -12.22 -5.21
CA GLY A 162 -4.04 -12.32 -5.60
C GLY A 162 -3.75 -12.27 -7.09
N HIS A 163 -4.74 -11.96 -7.94
CA HIS A 163 -4.46 -11.73 -9.36
C HIS A 163 -3.45 -10.61 -9.57
N ASP A 164 -2.69 -10.68 -10.65
CA ASP A 164 -1.79 -9.59 -11.04
C ASP A 164 -2.57 -8.27 -11.08
N THR A 165 -1.95 -7.20 -10.59
CA THR A 165 -2.52 -5.86 -10.46
C THR A 165 -3.60 -5.67 -9.39
N PHE A 166 -3.98 -6.68 -8.61
CA PHE A 166 -5.03 -6.60 -7.60
C PHE A 166 -4.58 -5.96 -6.27
N CYS A 167 -3.41 -5.32 -6.24
CA CYS A 167 -2.89 -4.60 -5.08
C CYS A 167 -2.26 -3.25 -5.47
N PRO A 168 -3.04 -2.27 -5.96
CA PRO A 168 -2.54 -0.90 -6.09
C PRO A 168 -2.08 -0.35 -4.74
N VAL A 169 -0.86 0.21 -4.67
CA VAL A 169 -0.29 0.78 -3.44
C VAL A 169 0.37 2.12 -3.72
N GLY A 170 0.08 3.11 -2.91
CA GLY A 170 0.69 4.43 -3.01
C GLY A 170 -0.23 5.58 -2.58
N PRO A 171 0.07 6.80 -3.00
CA PRO A 171 1.14 7.21 -3.94
C PRO A 171 2.54 7.24 -3.33
N TRP A 172 2.66 7.46 -2.02
CA TRP A 172 3.90 7.46 -1.21
C TRP A 172 3.60 6.94 0.19
N ILE A 173 4.62 6.79 1.01
CA ILE A 173 4.48 6.45 2.43
C ILE A 173 4.58 7.74 3.24
N GLU A 174 3.58 8.04 4.06
CA GLU A 174 3.58 9.16 5.00
C GLU A 174 4.04 8.69 6.37
N THR A 175 5.13 9.26 6.87
CA THR A 175 5.74 8.83 8.14
C THR A 175 5.24 9.60 9.35
N ALA A 176 4.52 10.71 9.14
CA ALA A 176 4.12 11.64 10.19
C ALA A 176 2.60 11.75 10.39
N VAL A 177 1.83 10.86 9.77
CA VAL A 177 0.37 10.82 9.93
C VAL A 177 -0.01 10.06 11.20
N ASP A 178 -1.04 10.54 11.91
CA ASP A 178 -1.70 9.77 12.98
C ASP A 178 -2.80 8.89 12.35
N PRO A 179 -2.71 7.56 12.45
CA PRO A 179 -3.68 6.66 11.86
C PRO A 179 -4.98 6.54 12.65
N ALA A 180 -5.10 7.17 13.82
CA ALA A 180 -6.25 7.01 14.71
C ALA A 180 -7.53 7.70 14.20
N ASP A 181 -7.38 8.71 13.33
CA ASP A 181 -8.51 9.53 12.83
C ASP A 181 -8.23 9.91 11.36
N LEU A 182 -8.43 8.95 10.45
CA LEU A 182 -8.25 9.12 9.02
C LEU A 182 -9.53 8.79 8.26
N ASP A 183 -9.93 9.70 7.38
CA ASP A 183 -10.98 9.43 6.40
C ASP A 183 -10.39 8.67 5.20
N ILE A 184 -11.06 7.59 4.80
CA ILE A 184 -10.78 6.87 3.56
C ILE A 184 -11.96 7.06 2.61
N ARG A 185 -11.69 7.57 1.41
CA ARG A 185 -12.68 7.77 0.36
C ARG A 185 -12.29 7.01 -0.89
N THR A 186 -13.24 6.30 -1.48
CA THR A 186 -13.10 5.62 -2.78
C THR A 186 -14.14 6.19 -3.74
N GLU A 187 -13.72 6.50 -4.96
CA GLU A 187 -14.58 7.04 -6.05
C GLU A 187 -14.47 6.18 -7.30
#